data_595846686aeb017760548ae7130311da
#
_entry.id   595846686aeb017760548ae7130311da
#
_cell.length_a   1.000
_cell.length_b   1.000
_cell.length_c   1.000
_cell.angle_alpha   90.00
_cell.angle_beta   90.00
_cell.angle_gamma   90.00
#
_symmetry.space_group_name_H-M   'P 1'
#
loop_
_entity.id
_entity.type
_entity.pdbx_description
1 polymer ?
#
loop_
_entity_poly.entity_id
_entity_poly.type
_entity_poly.pdbx_seq_one_letter_code
_entity_poly.pdbx_strand_id
1 'polypeptide(L)'
;PGEINWDGDDIRAIVIHDQLINEKDSTDYFECHNTYIDIQIVYEGIERVGWKSRANCLLPRGEYNADKDVLFYEDAPALYFDLKPRHFTIYFPDDVHAPMIGEGPIKKMVVKIRV
;
A
#
# COMPACT_ATOMS: atom_id res chain seq x y z
N PRO A 1 -3.49 -13.54 -10.82
CA PRO A 1 -3.82 -12.81 -9.58
C PRO A 1 -4.23 -13.77 -8.49
N GLY A 2 -3.99 -13.38 -7.27
CA GLY A 2 -4.35 -14.17 -6.11
C GLY A 2 -3.30 -14.09 -5.03
N GLU A 3 -3.49 -14.88 -3.97
CA GLU A 3 -2.65 -14.90 -2.80
C GLU A 3 -1.86 -16.20 -2.70
N ILE A 4 -0.57 -16.09 -2.32
CA ILE A 4 0.31 -17.22 -2.09
C ILE A 4 0.86 -17.11 -0.66
N ASN A 5 0.69 -18.15 0.14
CA ASN A 5 1.26 -18.22 1.48
C ASN A 5 2.55 -19.05 1.42
N TRP A 6 3.68 -18.42 1.74
CA TRP A 6 4.99 -19.10 1.70
C TRP A 6 5.39 -19.69 3.05
N ASP A 7 5.02 -19.02 4.13
CA ASP A 7 5.36 -19.44 5.47
C ASP A 7 4.19 -19.13 6.41
N GLY A 8 3.11 -19.89 6.25
CA GLY A 8 1.88 -19.68 6.99
C GLY A 8 1.38 -18.25 6.85
N ASP A 9 1.16 -17.60 7.99
CA ASP A 9 0.77 -16.17 8.01
C ASP A 9 1.97 -15.22 8.11
N ASP A 10 3.19 -15.74 8.21
CA ASP A 10 4.38 -14.91 8.41
C ASP A 10 4.86 -14.26 7.11
N ILE A 11 4.72 -14.95 5.98
CA ILE A 11 5.08 -14.43 4.66
C ILE A 11 3.97 -14.78 3.68
N ARG A 12 3.36 -13.75 3.08
CA ARG A 12 2.32 -13.89 2.06
C ARG A 12 2.65 -13.03 0.86
N ALA A 13 2.26 -13.46 -0.32
CA ALA A 13 2.36 -12.68 -1.54
C ALA A 13 0.98 -12.54 -2.17
N ILE A 14 0.66 -11.34 -2.60
CA ILE A 14 -0.59 -11.03 -3.30
C ILE A 14 -0.22 -10.53 -4.69
N VAL A 15 -0.67 -11.24 -5.72
CA VAL A 15 -0.46 -10.84 -7.12
C VAL A 15 -1.69 -10.08 -7.58
N ILE A 16 -1.47 -8.87 -8.07
CA ILE A 16 -2.54 -7.95 -8.47
C ILE A 16 -2.45 -7.68 -9.96
N HIS A 17 -3.55 -7.93 -10.67
CA HIS A 17 -3.79 -7.50 -12.05
C HIS A 17 -5.07 -6.67 -12.02
N ASP A 18 -4.96 -5.35 -12.13
CA ASP A 18 -6.11 -4.48 -11.93
C ASP A 18 -5.95 -3.17 -12.70
N GLN A 19 -6.89 -2.28 -12.55
CA GLN A 19 -6.83 -0.92 -13.09
C GLN A 19 -6.37 0.04 -12.00
N LEU A 20 -5.50 0.96 -12.36
CA LEU A 20 -5.15 2.07 -11.50
C LEU A 20 -6.35 2.99 -11.29
N ILE A 21 -6.36 3.72 -10.20
CA ILE A 21 -7.46 4.59 -9.79
C ILE A 21 -6.99 6.05 -9.69
N ASN A 22 -7.93 6.99 -9.60
CA ASN A 22 -7.56 8.38 -9.46
C ASN A 22 -7.05 8.69 -8.05
N GLU A 23 -6.40 9.83 -7.92
CA GLU A 23 -5.77 10.24 -6.67
C GLU A 23 -6.78 10.36 -5.52
N LYS A 24 -7.95 10.93 -5.79
CA LYS A 24 -8.98 11.09 -4.76
C LYS A 24 -9.45 9.75 -4.20
N ASP A 25 -9.71 8.80 -5.07
CA ASP A 25 -10.18 7.48 -4.64
C ASP A 25 -9.11 6.75 -3.82
N SER A 26 -7.83 6.89 -4.18
CA SER A 26 -6.75 6.30 -3.42
C SER A 26 -6.55 7.00 -2.07
N THR A 27 -6.53 8.33 -2.05
CA THR A 27 -6.27 9.08 -0.81
C THR A 27 -7.44 9.01 0.17
N ASP A 28 -8.64 8.65 -0.28
CA ASP A 28 -9.75 8.33 0.62
C ASP A 28 -9.44 7.09 1.47
N TYR A 29 -8.47 6.28 1.09
CA TYR A 29 -7.99 5.09 1.81
C TYR A 29 -6.50 5.21 2.13
N PHE A 30 -6.08 6.35 2.64
CA PHE A 30 -4.71 6.60 3.06
C PHE A 30 -4.42 5.76 4.31
N GLU A 31 -3.57 4.75 4.19
CA GLU A 31 -3.53 3.65 5.15
C GLU A 31 -2.14 3.29 5.65
N CYS A 32 -2.11 2.66 6.83
CA CYS A 32 -0.93 1.97 7.34
C CYS A 32 -1.33 0.65 8.00
N HIS A 33 -0.32 -0.16 8.31
CA HIS A 33 -0.48 -1.49 8.90
C HIS A 33 0.34 -1.58 10.18
N ASN A 34 -0.03 -2.48 11.09
CA ASN A 34 0.70 -2.70 12.34
C ASN A 34 1.45 -4.03 12.35
N THR A 35 0.87 -5.06 11.74
CA THR A 35 1.34 -6.44 11.84
C THR A 35 2.32 -6.81 10.75
N TYR A 36 2.20 -6.19 9.57
CA TYR A 36 2.98 -6.56 8.39
C TYR A 36 3.77 -5.39 7.82
N ILE A 37 4.94 -5.71 7.28
CA ILE A 37 5.67 -4.87 6.34
C ILE A 37 5.20 -5.26 4.94
N ASP A 38 4.93 -4.27 4.09
CA ASP A 38 4.60 -4.49 2.68
C ASP A 38 5.81 -4.22 1.80
N ILE A 39 6.17 -5.19 0.96
CA ILE A 39 7.10 -4.97 -0.15
C ILE A 39 6.28 -4.99 -1.43
N GLN A 40 6.24 -3.89 -2.17
CA GLN A 40 5.42 -3.77 -3.37
C GLN A 40 6.31 -3.60 -4.60
N ILE A 41 6.12 -4.48 -5.58
CA ILE A 41 6.94 -4.56 -6.79
C ILE A 41 6.02 -4.39 -7.99
N VAL A 42 6.32 -3.43 -8.87
CA VAL A 42 5.58 -3.21 -10.12
C VAL A 42 6.23 -3.97 -11.26
N TYR A 43 5.42 -4.70 -12.04
CA TYR A 43 5.86 -5.42 -13.23
C TYR A 43 5.43 -4.74 -14.52
N GLU A 44 4.19 -4.24 -14.56
CA GLU A 44 3.65 -3.51 -15.71
C GLU A 44 2.83 -2.32 -15.24
N GLY A 45 2.90 -1.21 -15.98
CA GLY A 45 2.23 0.03 -15.62
C GLY A 45 3.12 0.97 -14.82
N ILE A 46 2.61 2.15 -14.52
CA ILE A 46 3.29 3.15 -13.69
C ILE A 46 2.32 3.54 -12.58
N GLU A 47 2.70 3.21 -11.36
CA GLU A 47 1.89 3.49 -10.18
C GLU A 47 2.43 4.70 -9.45
N ARG A 48 1.57 5.70 -9.21
CA ARG A 48 1.89 6.78 -8.28
C ARG A 48 1.41 6.42 -6.89
N VAL A 49 2.18 6.77 -5.88
CA VAL A 49 1.87 6.50 -4.48
C VAL A 49 2.00 7.79 -3.68
N GLY A 50 1.00 8.08 -2.85
CA GLY A 50 1.08 9.14 -1.85
C GLY A 50 1.66 8.59 -0.55
N TRP A 51 2.45 9.38 0.15
CA TRP A 51 3.12 8.95 1.38
C TRP A 51 3.20 10.07 2.42
N LYS A 52 3.10 9.69 3.68
CA LYS A 52 3.37 10.56 4.82
C LYS A 52 3.86 9.70 5.98
N SER A 53 4.82 10.22 6.76
CA SER A 53 5.22 9.54 7.99
C SER A 53 4.06 9.47 8.97
N ARG A 54 3.82 8.29 9.55
CA ARG A 54 2.74 8.09 10.53
C ARG A 54 2.88 9.03 11.74
N ALA A 55 4.12 9.27 12.16
CA ALA A 55 4.40 10.19 13.27
C ALA A 55 3.88 11.62 13.02
N ASN A 56 3.76 12.01 11.75
CA ASN A 56 3.27 13.34 11.36
C ASN A 56 1.79 13.36 11.00
N CYS A 57 1.11 12.21 10.98
CA CYS A 57 -0.31 12.13 10.74
C CYS A 57 -1.09 12.47 11.99
N LEU A 58 -2.11 13.33 11.84
CA LEU A 58 -2.86 13.90 12.97
C LEU A 58 -4.33 13.51 12.98
N LEU A 59 -4.85 12.96 11.88
CA LEU A 59 -6.29 12.78 11.67
C LEU A 59 -6.63 11.32 11.39
N PRO A 60 -6.52 10.43 12.37
CA PRO A 60 -6.95 9.05 12.17
C PRO A 60 -8.46 9.00 11.90
N ARG A 61 -8.87 8.13 10.99
CA ARG A 61 -10.27 7.89 10.66
C ARG A 61 -10.69 6.54 11.21
N GLY A 62 -11.43 6.57 12.33
CA GLY A 62 -11.86 5.36 13.00
C GLY A 62 -10.72 4.67 13.75
N GLU A 63 -10.93 3.42 14.07
CA GLU A 63 -10.01 2.61 14.85
C GLU A 63 -9.25 1.64 13.96
N TYR A 64 -8.10 1.17 14.45
CA TYR A 64 -7.34 0.13 13.81
C TYR A 64 -8.19 -1.15 13.68
N ASN A 65 -8.27 -1.69 12.48
CA ASN A 65 -8.95 -2.96 12.21
C ASN A 65 -7.93 -4.10 12.26
N ALA A 66 -7.97 -4.89 13.32
CA ALA A 66 -7.02 -5.98 13.53
C ALA A 66 -7.22 -7.13 12.54
N ASP A 67 -8.45 -7.38 12.08
CA ASP A 67 -8.73 -8.46 11.13
C ASP A 67 -8.10 -8.20 9.76
N LYS A 68 -8.11 -6.95 9.33
CA LYS A 68 -7.55 -6.53 8.04
C LYS A 68 -6.17 -5.90 8.16
N ASP A 69 -5.68 -5.68 9.38
CA ASP A 69 -4.42 -5.00 9.67
C ASP A 69 -4.36 -3.65 8.96
N VAL A 70 -5.32 -2.79 9.24
CA VAL A 70 -5.37 -1.48 8.58
C VAL A 70 -5.88 -0.38 9.52
N LEU A 71 -5.24 0.78 9.44
CA LEU A 71 -5.68 2.03 10.02
C LEU A 71 -5.68 3.09 8.93
N PHE A 72 -6.77 3.84 8.80
CA PHE A 72 -6.89 4.90 7.82
C PHE A 72 -6.69 6.28 8.46
N TYR A 73 -6.19 7.21 7.63
CA TYR A 73 -6.01 8.61 8.00
C TYR A 73 -6.72 9.53 7.01
N GLU A 74 -7.23 10.66 7.51
CA GLU A 74 -7.80 11.73 6.69
C GLU A 74 -6.76 12.77 6.26
N ASP A 75 -5.54 12.66 6.77
CA ASP A 75 -4.43 13.51 6.37
C ASP A 75 -4.21 13.45 4.85
N ALA A 76 -3.70 14.53 4.28
CA ALA A 76 -3.20 14.49 2.91
C ALA A 76 -1.78 13.94 2.87
N PRO A 77 -1.39 13.21 1.81
CA PRO A 77 -0.01 12.81 1.65
C PRO A 77 0.96 14.00 1.67
N ALA A 78 2.14 13.80 2.23
CA ALA A 78 3.19 14.81 2.24
C ALA A 78 3.94 14.88 0.90
N LEU A 79 4.03 13.76 0.20
CA LEU A 79 4.67 13.67 -1.10
C LEU A 79 4.08 12.53 -1.92
N TYR A 80 4.40 12.52 -3.21
CA TYR A 80 4.05 11.46 -4.14
C TYR A 80 5.31 10.99 -4.87
N PHE A 81 5.34 9.72 -5.23
CA PHE A 81 6.41 9.16 -6.06
C PHE A 81 5.83 8.14 -7.03
N ASP A 82 6.57 7.84 -8.09
CA ASP A 82 6.15 6.90 -9.12
C ASP A 82 6.97 5.62 -9.04
N LEU A 83 6.28 4.49 -9.12
CA LEU A 83 6.87 3.17 -9.27
C LEU A 83 6.69 2.73 -10.72
N LYS A 84 7.80 2.54 -11.42
CA LYS A 84 7.85 2.04 -12.78
C LYS A 84 8.14 0.54 -12.78
N PRO A 85 8.00 -0.16 -13.91
CA PRO A 85 8.32 -1.58 -13.96
C PRO A 85 9.72 -1.88 -13.43
N ARG A 86 9.80 -2.90 -12.58
CA ARG A 86 10.98 -3.37 -11.84
C ARG A 86 11.39 -2.48 -10.66
N HIS A 87 10.64 -1.42 -10.39
CA HIS A 87 10.80 -0.69 -9.13
C HIS A 87 10.04 -1.39 -8.02
N PHE A 88 10.58 -1.29 -6.81
CA PHE A 88 9.87 -1.75 -5.63
C PHE A 88 9.99 -0.70 -4.51
N THR A 89 9.11 -0.82 -3.55
CA THR A 89 9.14 -0.01 -2.33
C THR A 89 8.83 -0.89 -1.14
N ILE A 90 9.30 -0.47 0.03
CA ILE A 90 9.03 -1.16 1.30
C ILE A 90 8.28 -0.18 2.19
N TYR A 91 7.10 -0.59 2.66
CA TYR A 91 6.31 0.17 3.62
C TYR A 91 6.38 -0.53 4.97
N PHE A 92 6.95 0.17 5.95
CA PHE A 92 6.95 -0.26 7.34
C PHE A 92 5.65 0.22 8.02
N PRO A 93 5.34 -0.25 9.25
CA PRO A 93 4.16 0.24 9.97
C PRO A 93 4.10 1.77 10.12
N ASP A 94 5.24 2.45 10.11
CA ASP A 94 5.30 3.92 10.20
C ASP A 94 5.06 4.65 8.86
N ASP A 95 4.84 3.92 7.79
CA ASP A 95 4.65 4.49 6.46
C ASP A 95 3.19 4.47 6.06
N VAL A 96 2.52 5.63 6.15
CA VAL A 96 1.15 5.79 5.67
C VAL A 96 1.21 6.01 4.16
N HIS A 97 0.43 5.24 3.40
CA HIS A 97 0.52 5.25 1.94
C HIS A 97 -0.84 5.15 1.27
N ALA A 98 -0.93 5.80 0.10
CA ALA A 98 -2.07 5.75 -0.79
C ALA A 98 -1.59 5.17 -2.13
N PRO A 99 -1.77 3.87 -2.37
CA PRO A 99 -1.26 3.19 -3.55
C PRO A 99 -2.22 3.27 -4.72
N MET A 100 -1.82 2.67 -5.86
CA MET A 100 -2.69 2.41 -7.02
C MET A 100 -3.13 3.65 -7.79
N ILE A 101 -2.46 4.78 -7.64
CA ILE A 101 -2.83 6.00 -8.36
C ILE A 101 -2.25 5.97 -9.78
N GLY A 102 -3.09 6.29 -10.76
CA GLY A 102 -2.66 6.41 -12.15
C GLY A 102 -3.77 6.08 -13.13
N GLU A 103 -3.37 5.77 -14.35
CA GLU A 103 -4.27 5.41 -15.44
C GLU A 103 -3.85 4.10 -16.07
N GLY A 104 -4.82 3.31 -16.50
CA GLY A 104 -4.60 2.06 -17.21
C GLY A 104 -4.33 0.88 -16.29
N PRO A 105 -3.89 -0.24 -16.88
CA PRO A 105 -3.67 -1.48 -16.15
C PRO A 105 -2.38 -1.46 -15.37
N ILE A 106 -2.37 -2.18 -14.25
CA ILE A 106 -1.20 -2.42 -13.41
C ILE A 106 -1.05 -3.92 -13.16
N LYS A 107 0.18 -4.40 -13.19
CA LYS A 107 0.54 -5.71 -12.67
C LYS A 107 1.61 -5.53 -11.62
N LYS A 108 1.32 -5.99 -10.41
CA LYS A 108 2.22 -5.82 -9.27
C LYS A 108 2.09 -6.99 -8.31
N MET A 109 3.06 -7.11 -7.41
CA MET A 109 3.02 -8.05 -6.31
C MET A 109 3.21 -7.28 -5.00
N VAL A 110 2.43 -7.65 -4.01
CA VAL A 110 2.60 -7.18 -2.62
C VAL A 110 3.04 -8.36 -1.79
N VAL A 111 4.22 -8.28 -1.21
CA VAL A 111 4.72 -9.29 -0.27
C VAL A 111 4.54 -8.74 1.15
N LYS A 112 3.81 -9.47 1.97
CA LYS A 112 3.58 -9.09 3.37
C LYS A 112 4.43 -9.97 4.28
N ILE A 113 5.22 -9.32 5.13
CA ILE A 113 6.11 -9.99 6.08
C ILE A 113 5.70 -9.56 7.48
N ARG A 114 5.37 -10.54 8.32
CA ARG A 114 4.97 -10.27 9.71
C ARG A 114 6.13 -9.69 10.51
N VAL A 115 5.86 -8.66 11.26
CA VAL A 115 6.81 -8.05 12.21
C VAL A 115 6.49 -8.44 13.64
#